data_4d455dc157b5b261d24d6d3d1e810dcd
#
_entry.id   4d455dc157b5b261d24d6d3d1e810dcd
#
_cell.length_a   1.000
_cell.length_b   1.000
_cell.length_c   1.000
_cell.angle_alpha   90.00
_cell.angle_beta   90.00
_cell.angle_gamma   90.00
#
_symmetry.space_group_name_H-M   'P 1'
#
loop_
_entity.id
_entity.type
_entity.pdbx_description
1 polymer ?
#
loop_
_entity_poly.entity_id
_entity_poly.type
_entity_poly.pdbx_seq_one_letter_code
_entity_poly.pdbx_strand_id
1 'polypeptide(L)'
;AIFACVSIAAGRKADMHVQKPNVPAAVAATFFTLLTCVLLTNHVMMPVSGGIASGQSTYGDLAMHMGFITSIAEQKLFPPQYNLLAGTRLCYPFLFDSLSSSLYLFGTDLRTAILYPSFVFACLIVSGFYFLAKKITKSSESAVLAIVLFFLGGGFGFAYFLDGAKADPGNFTRIFTEFYQTPTNYNENNIRWANAICDMIIPQRTTMAGWSVLIFALWLLADAAESGKTPRYAMTGIAAGCMPMIHTHSFLALGIISAACFFAFLPVTENKKIYVKNWFVYGAIAVGMAAGQLVFWTFH
;
A
#
# COMPACT_ATOMS: atom_id res chain seq x y z
N ALA A 1 6.04 -1.05 -16.44
CA ALA A 1 6.58 -0.36 -17.61
C ALA A 1 8.11 -0.52 -17.70
N ILE A 2 8.90 -0.06 -16.70
CA ILE A 2 10.38 -0.14 -16.72
C ILE A 2 10.88 -1.59 -16.88
N PHE A 3 10.29 -2.55 -16.18
CA PHE A 3 10.63 -3.98 -16.29
C PHE A 3 10.32 -4.55 -17.69
N ALA A 4 9.21 -4.17 -18.30
CA ALA A 4 8.85 -4.55 -19.66
C ALA A 4 9.86 -3.98 -20.68
N CYS A 5 10.22 -2.71 -20.51
CA CYS A 5 11.23 -2.06 -21.38
C CYS A 5 12.62 -2.71 -21.24
N VAL A 6 13.05 -3.03 -20.01
CA VAL A 6 14.33 -3.70 -19.77
C VAL A 6 14.34 -5.14 -20.33
N SER A 7 13.23 -5.87 -20.21
CA SER A 7 13.12 -7.22 -20.79
C SER A 7 13.11 -7.22 -22.31
N ILE A 8 12.47 -6.23 -22.94
CA ILE A 8 12.45 -6.04 -24.39
C ILE A 8 13.85 -5.63 -24.87
N ALA A 9 14.52 -4.69 -24.19
CA ALA A 9 15.87 -4.24 -24.51
C ALA A 9 16.93 -5.34 -24.35
N ALA A 10 16.71 -6.30 -23.44
CA ALA A 10 17.61 -7.44 -23.24
C ALA A 10 17.46 -8.56 -24.27
N GLY A 11 16.61 -8.40 -25.31
CA GLY A 11 16.44 -9.38 -26.39
C GLY A 11 15.96 -10.76 -25.95
N ARG A 12 15.50 -10.91 -24.70
CA ARG A 12 14.91 -12.14 -24.21
C ARG A 12 13.51 -12.27 -24.76
N LYS A 13 13.28 -13.21 -25.67
CA LYS A 13 11.95 -13.75 -25.91
C LYS A 13 11.48 -14.33 -24.57
N ALA A 14 10.70 -13.55 -23.83
CA ALA A 14 9.93 -14.10 -22.74
C ALA A 14 8.92 -15.05 -23.39
N ASP A 15 9.07 -16.34 -23.21
CA ASP A 15 7.99 -17.29 -23.44
C ASP A 15 6.88 -16.91 -22.45
N MET A 16 6.06 -15.96 -22.85
CA MET A 16 4.87 -15.57 -22.12
C MET A 16 3.83 -16.67 -22.35
N HIS A 17 3.96 -17.75 -21.60
CA HIS A 17 2.83 -18.65 -21.38
C HIS A 17 1.74 -17.83 -20.66
N VAL A 18 0.84 -17.26 -21.45
CA VAL A 18 -0.37 -16.63 -20.94
C VAL A 18 -1.20 -17.74 -20.29
N GLN A 19 -1.04 -17.91 -19.00
CA GLN A 19 -1.89 -18.81 -18.23
C GLN A 19 -3.34 -18.34 -18.36
N LYS A 20 -4.27 -19.28 -18.55
CA LYS A 20 -5.70 -18.95 -18.53
C LYS A 20 -6.02 -18.17 -17.25
N PRO A 21 -6.78 -17.07 -17.37
CA PRO A 21 -7.11 -16.27 -16.19
C PRO A 21 -7.91 -17.13 -15.20
N ASN A 22 -7.50 -17.08 -13.92
CA ASN A 22 -8.30 -17.68 -12.86
C ASN A 22 -9.51 -16.78 -12.61
N VAL A 23 -10.68 -17.21 -13.07
CA VAL A 23 -11.91 -16.41 -13.02
C VAL A 23 -12.28 -16.01 -11.58
N PRO A 24 -12.30 -16.91 -10.57
CA PRO A 24 -12.55 -16.52 -9.19
C PRO A 24 -11.58 -15.43 -8.67
N ALA A 25 -10.31 -15.53 -9.04
CA ALA A 25 -9.32 -14.52 -8.65
C ALA A 25 -9.57 -13.17 -9.31
N ALA A 26 -9.91 -13.17 -10.60
CA ALA A 26 -10.25 -11.95 -11.33
C ALA A 26 -11.50 -11.29 -10.74
N VAL A 27 -12.53 -12.06 -10.42
CA VAL A 27 -13.77 -11.58 -9.80
C VAL A 27 -13.47 -10.98 -8.42
N ALA A 28 -12.75 -11.69 -7.56
CA ALA A 28 -12.40 -11.19 -6.23
C ALA A 28 -11.55 -9.91 -6.31
N ALA A 29 -10.51 -9.90 -7.14
CA ALA A 29 -9.65 -8.73 -7.31
C ALA A 29 -10.43 -7.53 -7.85
N THR A 30 -11.29 -7.72 -8.84
CA THR A 30 -12.16 -6.66 -9.39
C THR A 30 -13.12 -6.15 -8.33
N PHE A 31 -13.79 -7.04 -7.60
CA PHE A 31 -14.74 -6.66 -6.54
C PHE A 31 -14.07 -5.80 -5.47
N PHE A 32 -12.96 -6.23 -4.87
CA PHE A 32 -12.31 -5.48 -3.81
C PHE A 32 -11.67 -4.18 -4.31
N THR A 33 -11.16 -4.16 -5.55
CA THR A 33 -10.67 -2.92 -6.17
C THR A 33 -11.79 -1.92 -6.37
N LEU A 34 -12.92 -2.34 -6.97
CA LEU A 34 -14.06 -1.46 -7.21
C LEU A 34 -14.68 -0.99 -5.88
N LEU A 35 -14.85 -1.88 -4.90
CA LEU A 35 -15.33 -1.52 -3.57
C LEU A 35 -14.45 -0.42 -2.95
N THR A 36 -13.13 -0.60 -2.98
CA THR A 36 -12.19 0.39 -2.46
C THR A 36 -12.27 1.70 -3.23
N CYS A 37 -12.35 1.68 -4.56
CA CYS A 37 -12.47 2.88 -5.38
C CYS A 37 -13.79 3.64 -5.13
N VAL A 38 -14.91 2.93 -4.98
CA VAL A 38 -16.21 3.54 -4.65
C VAL A 38 -16.14 4.22 -3.27
N LEU A 39 -15.59 3.52 -2.26
CA LEU A 39 -15.44 4.09 -0.93
C LEU A 39 -14.49 5.30 -0.90
N LEU A 40 -13.36 5.24 -1.62
CA LEU A 40 -12.47 6.40 -1.78
C LEU A 40 -13.21 7.59 -2.40
N THR A 41 -14.02 7.35 -3.45
CA THR A 41 -14.79 8.40 -4.11
C THR A 41 -15.81 9.05 -3.16
N ASN A 42 -16.42 8.27 -2.29
CA ASN A 42 -17.46 8.76 -1.36
C ASN A 42 -16.91 9.35 -0.07
N HIS A 43 -15.66 9.03 0.32
CA HIS A 43 -15.07 9.47 1.59
C HIS A 43 -13.98 10.53 1.45
N VAL A 44 -13.38 10.67 0.26
CA VAL A 44 -12.26 11.61 0.04
C VAL A 44 -12.73 12.82 -0.73
N MET A 45 -12.69 13.98 -0.08
CA MET A 45 -13.03 15.30 -0.67
C MET A 45 -14.36 15.28 -1.42
N MET A 46 -15.41 14.80 -0.77
CA MET A 46 -16.74 14.71 -1.37
C MET A 46 -17.32 16.11 -1.60
N PRO A 47 -17.71 16.48 -2.83
CA PRO A 47 -18.41 17.73 -3.09
C PRO A 47 -19.78 17.73 -2.40
N VAL A 48 -20.06 18.76 -1.63
CA VAL A 48 -21.32 18.98 -0.93
C VAL A 48 -21.82 20.41 -1.17
N SER A 49 -23.09 20.67 -0.88
CA SER A 49 -23.62 22.03 -0.96
C SER A 49 -22.82 22.95 -0.03
N GLY A 50 -22.17 23.95 -0.62
CA GLY A 50 -21.37 24.94 0.11
C GLY A 50 -19.92 24.58 0.39
N GLY A 51 -19.39 23.43 -0.14
CA GLY A 51 -17.98 23.12 0.07
C GLY A 51 -17.56 21.68 -0.25
N ILE A 52 -16.54 21.24 0.47
CA ILE A 52 -15.97 19.90 0.36
C ILE A 52 -16.01 19.26 1.74
N ALA A 53 -16.44 18.02 1.80
CA ALA A 53 -16.46 17.23 3.02
C ALA A 53 -15.57 15.99 2.90
N SER A 54 -15.04 15.50 4.02
CA SER A 54 -14.30 14.24 4.09
C SER A 54 -15.00 13.28 5.03
N GLY A 55 -14.95 12.00 4.69
CA GLY A 55 -15.55 10.95 5.50
C GLY A 55 -14.90 10.83 6.87
N GLN A 56 -15.60 10.25 7.82
CA GLN A 56 -15.15 10.13 9.21
C GLN A 56 -13.79 9.43 9.33
N SER A 57 -13.51 8.44 8.50
CA SER A 57 -12.23 7.72 8.50
C SER A 57 -11.06 8.53 7.91
N THR A 58 -11.34 9.62 7.15
CA THR A 58 -10.30 10.40 6.43
C THR A 58 -10.06 11.79 7.02
N TYR A 59 -10.88 12.27 7.94
CA TYR A 59 -10.86 13.66 8.40
C TYR A 59 -9.53 14.07 9.06
N GLY A 60 -8.81 13.15 9.71
CA GLY A 60 -7.58 13.48 10.42
C GLY A 60 -6.40 13.72 9.48
N ASP A 61 -6.05 12.72 8.67
CA ASP A 61 -4.83 12.74 7.87
C ASP A 61 -5.01 13.47 6.53
N LEU A 62 -6.22 13.49 5.97
CA LEU A 62 -6.44 14.06 4.64
C LEU A 62 -6.05 15.54 4.55
N ALA A 63 -6.38 16.34 5.58
CA ALA A 63 -6.05 17.76 5.60
C ALA A 63 -4.53 18.00 5.57
N MET A 64 -3.77 17.18 6.30
CA MET A 64 -2.30 17.19 6.28
C MET A 64 -1.76 16.86 4.89
N HIS A 65 -2.24 15.78 4.27
CA HIS A 65 -1.82 15.39 2.92
C HIS A 65 -2.17 16.44 1.85
N MET A 66 -3.36 17.05 1.95
CA MET A 66 -3.74 18.18 1.08
C MET A 66 -2.75 19.33 1.20
N GLY A 67 -2.37 19.67 2.45
CA GLY A 67 -1.36 20.69 2.72
C GLY A 67 0.00 20.34 2.12
N PHE A 68 0.45 19.10 2.20
CA PHE A 68 1.70 18.65 1.58
C PHE A 68 1.62 18.73 0.04
N ILE A 69 0.55 18.22 -0.56
CA ILE A 69 0.36 18.21 -2.02
C ILE A 69 0.41 19.63 -2.58
N THR A 70 -0.38 20.55 -2.02
CA THR A 70 -0.44 21.93 -2.49
C THR A 70 0.85 22.68 -2.20
N SER A 71 1.44 22.51 -1.02
CA SER A 71 2.69 23.16 -0.64
C SER A 71 3.87 22.74 -1.51
N ILE A 72 4.04 21.44 -1.79
CA ILE A 72 5.08 20.93 -2.68
C ILE A 72 4.91 21.53 -4.08
N ALA A 73 3.68 21.58 -4.59
CA ALA A 73 3.38 22.15 -5.91
C ALA A 73 3.71 23.66 -5.99
N GLU A 74 3.31 24.44 -4.98
CA GLU A 74 3.48 25.89 -4.98
C GLU A 74 4.92 26.33 -4.68
N GLN A 75 5.59 25.67 -3.75
CA GLN A 75 6.97 26.02 -3.38
C GLN A 75 7.96 25.76 -4.49
N LYS A 76 7.79 24.70 -5.29
CA LYS A 76 8.73 24.27 -6.35
C LYS A 76 10.16 24.11 -5.85
N LEU A 77 10.33 23.72 -4.59
CA LEU A 77 11.61 23.56 -3.90
C LEU A 77 11.88 22.08 -3.63
N PHE A 78 13.16 21.72 -3.69
CA PHE A 78 13.64 20.43 -3.22
C PHE A 78 14.89 20.63 -2.34
N PRO A 79 14.92 20.12 -1.12
CA PRO A 79 13.85 19.37 -0.42
C PRO A 79 12.63 20.25 -0.13
N PRO A 80 11.42 19.66 -0.13
CA PRO A 80 10.22 20.42 0.20
C PRO A 80 10.25 20.88 1.66
N GLN A 81 9.76 22.08 1.90
CA GLN A 81 9.63 22.63 3.24
C GLN A 81 8.30 22.24 3.87
N TYR A 82 8.28 22.17 5.19
CA TYR A 82 7.07 21.87 5.93
C TYR A 82 6.12 23.06 5.90
N ASN A 83 4.88 22.82 5.46
CA ASN A 83 3.91 23.87 5.21
C ASN A 83 3.38 24.58 6.47
N LEU A 84 3.51 23.96 7.64
CA LEU A 84 3.04 24.52 8.92
C LEU A 84 4.15 25.23 9.71
N LEU A 85 5.42 25.03 9.35
CA LEU A 85 6.55 25.63 10.06
C LEU A 85 7.61 26.11 9.07
N ALA A 86 7.65 27.42 8.85
CA ALA A 86 8.56 28.04 7.90
C ALA A 86 10.03 27.78 8.26
N GLY A 87 10.85 27.56 7.23
CA GLY A 87 12.28 27.30 7.36
C GLY A 87 12.65 25.88 7.78
N THR A 88 11.68 25.00 8.03
CA THR A 88 11.92 23.58 8.33
C THR A 88 11.68 22.69 7.13
N ARG A 89 12.49 21.65 7.00
CA ARG A 89 12.35 20.63 5.97
C ARG A 89 11.18 19.72 6.29
N LEU A 90 10.48 19.25 5.26
CA LEU A 90 9.41 18.27 5.42
C LEU A 90 10.02 16.89 5.74
N CYS A 91 9.94 16.48 7.00
CA CYS A 91 10.46 15.20 7.51
C CYS A 91 9.38 14.08 7.56
N TYR A 92 8.47 14.06 6.62
CA TYR A 92 7.41 13.06 6.48
C TYR A 92 7.60 12.29 5.16
N PRO A 93 7.22 11.02 5.06
CA PRO A 93 7.21 10.29 3.79
C PRO A 93 6.27 10.94 2.79
N PHE A 94 6.81 11.71 1.86
CA PHE A 94 6.04 12.59 0.97
C PHE A 94 6.02 12.16 -0.50
N LEU A 95 6.71 11.06 -0.87
CA LEU A 95 6.82 10.70 -2.29
C LEU A 95 5.48 10.41 -2.94
N PHE A 96 4.52 9.86 -2.19
CA PHE A 96 3.19 9.64 -2.72
C PHE A 96 2.42 10.96 -2.92
N ASP A 97 2.60 11.91 -2.02
CA ASP A 97 2.02 13.25 -2.16
C ASP A 97 2.67 14.04 -3.29
N SER A 98 3.98 13.86 -3.53
CA SER A 98 4.66 14.45 -4.68
C SER A 98 4.11 13.98 -6.02
N LEU A 99 3.64 12.73 -6.13
CA LEU A 99 2.95 12.25 -7.32
C LEU A 99 1.66 13.03 -7.56
N SER A 100 0.86 13.26 -6.52
CA SER A 100 -0.35 14.08 -6.61
C SER A 100 -0.05 15.55 -6.86
N SER A 101 1.03 16.09 -6.24
CA SER A 101 1.51 17.45 -6.53
C SER A 101 1.86 17.64 -8.00
N SER A 102 2.47 16.63 -8.61
CA SER A 102 2.79 16.66 -10.04
C SER A 102 1.54 16.71 -10.91
N LEU A 103 0.51 15.90 -10.59
CA LEU A 103 -0.76 15.93 -11.31
C LEU A 103 -1.47 17.28 -11.13
N TYR A 104 -1.46 17.83 -9.91
CA TYR A 104 -2.02 19.14 -9.61
C TYR A 104 -1.31 20.25 -10.39
N LEU A 105 0.01 20.23 -10.50
CA LEU A 105 0.79 21.16 -11.33
C LEU A 105 0.47 21.06 -12.83
N PHE A 106 0.10 19.89 -13.33
CA PHE A 106 -0.36 19.70 -14.70
C PHE A 106 -1.80 20.17 -14.95
N GLY A 107 -2.43 20.83 -13.98
CA GLY A 107 -3.75 21.43 -14.11
C GLY A 107 -4.92 20.51 -13.72
N THR A 108 -4.64 19.34 -13.13
CA THR A 108 -5.68 18.47 -12.58
C THR A 108 -6.23 19.10 -11.29
N ASP A 109 -7.53 19.05 -11.07
CA ASP A 109 -8.10 19.50 -9.78
C ASP A 109 -7.57 18.64 -8.62
N LEU A 110 -7.54 19.22 -7.41
CA LEU A 110 -6.91 18.61 -6.25
C LEU A 110 -7.55 17.25 -5.88
N ARG A 111 -8.88 17.13 -5.99
CA ARG A 111 -9.58 15.89 -5.70
C ARG A 111 -9.16 14.77 -6.65
N THR A 112 -9.16 15.03 -7.95
CA THR A 112 -8.73 14.08 -8.97
C THR A 112 -7.25 13.74 -8.83
N ALA A 113 -6.39 14.71 -8.52
CA ALA A 113 -4.97 14.49 -8.26
C ALA A 113 -4.72 13.59 -7.05
N ILE A 114 -5.63 13.54 -6.09
CA ILE A 114 -5.61 12.62 -4.95
C ILE A 114 -6.20 11.26 -5.31
N LEU A 115 -7.38 11.22 -5.92
CA LEU A 115 -8.12 9.97 -6.17
C LEU A 115 -7.48 9.10 -7.22
N TYR A 116 -7.00 9.69 -8.33
CA TYR A 116 -6.47 8.90 -9.44
C TYR A 116 -5.27 8.00 -9.03
N PRO A 117 -4.22 8.52 -8.38
CA PRO A 117 -3.17 7.66 -7.86
C PRO A 117 -3.69 6.63 -6.85
N SER A 118 -4.65 7.02 -6.00
CA SER A 118 -5.22 6.12 -5.00
C SER A 118 -5.92 4.93 -5.63
N PHE A 119 -6.64 5.10 -6.75
CA PHE A 119 -7.26 4.00 -7.50
C PHE A 119 -6.21 3.04 -8.07
N VAL A 120 -5.13 3.58 -8.64
CA VAL A 120 -4.03 2.76 -9.17
C VAL A 120 -3.41 1.92 -8.05
N PHE A 121 -3.12 2.54 -6.89
CA PHE A 121 -2.52 1.84 -5.77
C PHE A 121 -3.48 0.84 -5.10
N ALA A 122 -4.78 1.12 -5.06
CA ALA A 122 -5.78 0.14 -4.61
C ALA A 122 -5.75 -1.12 -5.49
N CYS A 123 -5.71 -0.96 -6.81
CA CYS A 123 -5.57 -2.08 -7.75
C CYS A 123 -4.26 -2.84 -7.52
N LEU A 124 -3.14 -2.15 -7.30
CA LEU A 124 -1.83 -2.77 -7.04
C LEU A 124 -1.81 -3.55 -5.71
N ILE A 125 -2.45 -3.03 -4.65
CA ILE A 125 -2.56 -3.73 -3.36
C ILE A 125 -3.33 -5.03 -3.54
N VAL A 126 -4.53 -4.96 -4.12
CA VAL A 126 -5.42 -6.13 -4.24
C VAL A 126 -4.79 -7.20 -5.13
N SER A 127 -4.33 -6.81 -6.33
CA SER A 127 -3.70 -7.74 -7.27
C SER A 127 -2.37 -8.27 -6.74
N GLY A 128 -1.55 -7.40 -6.17
CA GLY A 128 -0.27 -7.77 -5.57
C GLY A 128 -0.44 -8.76 -4.42
N PHE A 129 -1.43 -8.55 -3.56
CA PHE A 129 -1.73 -9.47 -2.45
C PHE A 129 -2.15 -10.86 -2.97
N TYR A 130 -2.97 -10.91 -4.03
CA TYR A 130 -3.28 -12.19 -4.68
C TYR A 130 -2.01 -12.91 -5.15
N PHE A 131 -1.12 -12.22 -5.87
CA PHE A 131 0.09 -12.84 -6.38
C PHE A 131 1.05 -13.27 -5.27
N LEU A 132 1.16 -12.49 -4.21
CA LEU A 132 1.93 -12.86 -3.02
C LEU A 132 1.35 -14.10 -2.33
N ALA A 133 0.05 -14.10 -2.05
CA ALA A 133 -0.63 -15.22 -1.43
C ALA A 133 -0.52 -16.50 -2.28
N LYS A 134 -0.71 -16.40 -3.60
CA LYS A 134 -0.51 -17.51 -4.55
C LYS A 134 0.94 -17.99 -4.57
N LYS A 135 1.91 -17.09 -4.48
CA LYS A 135 3.34 -17.43 -4.43
C LYS A 135 3.66 -18.26 -3.19
N ILE A 136 3.08 -17.90 -2.05
CA ILE A 136 3.31 -18.59 -0.76
C ILE A 136 2.54 -19.91 -0.68
N THR A 137 1.25 -19.89 -0.99
CA THR A 137 0.37 -21.06 -0.83
C THR A 137 0.41 -22.06 -1.97
N LYS A 138 0.94 -21.66 -3.13
CA LYS A 138 0.95 -22.41 -4.39
C LYS A 138 -0.46 -22.78 -4.91
N SER A 139 -1.52 -22.20 -4.32
CA SER A 139 -2.92 -22.44 -4.68
C SER A 139 -3.63 -21.12 -5.01
N SER A 140 -4.39 -21.11 -6.10
CA SER A 140 -5.21 -19.96 -6.48
C SER A 140 -6.42 -19.81 -5.56
N GLU A 141 -7.00 -20.92 -5.14
CA GLU A 141 -8.15 -20.98 -4.23
C GLU A 141 -7.78 -20.42 -2.85
N SER A 142 -6.63 -20.85 -2.31
CA SER A 142 -6.10 -20.32 -1.06
C SER A 142 -5.77 -18.83 -1.16
N ALA A 143 -5.28 -18.38 -2.31
CA ALA A 143 -4.99 -16.96 -2.53
C ALA A 143 -6.28 -16.11 -2.61
N VAL A 144 -7.35 -16.62 -3.22
CA VAL A 144 -8.67 -15.96 -3.22
C VAL A 144 -9.23 -15.87 -1.79
N LEU A 145 -9.17 -16.97 -1.04
CA LEU A 145 -9.59 -16.96 0.36
C LEU A 145 -8.78 -15.96 1.19
N ALA A 146 -7.47 -15.90 0.96
CA ALA A 146 -6.59 -14.94 1.64
C ALA A 146 -6.99 -13.48 1.36
N ILE A 147 -7.38 -13.13 0.12
CA ILE A 147 -7.91 -11.80 -0.21
C ILE A 147 -9.14 -11.50 0.63
N VAL A 148 -10.12 -12.41 0.63
CA VAL A 148 -11.38 -12.22 1.38
C VAL A 148 -11.10 -12.01 2.85
N LEU A 149 -10.29 -12.88 3.45
CA LEU A 149 -9.93 -12.79 4.86
C LEU A 149 -9.14 -11.53 5.21
N PHE A 150 -8.24 -11.08 4.33
CA PHE A 150 -7.45 -9.88 4.57
C PHE A 150 -8.29 -8.60 4.50
N PHE A 151 -9.12 -8.46 3.46
CA PHE A 151 -9.88 -7.23 3.26
C PHE A 151 -11.14 -7.13 4.12
N LEU A 152 -11.74 -8.26 4.50
CA LEU A 152 -12.92 -8.30 5.38
C LEU A 152 -12.61 -8.76 6.81
N GLY A 153 -11.38 -9.21 7.08
CA GLY A 153 -10.93 -9.57 8.43
C GLY A 153 -10.92 -8.35 9.35
N GLY A 154 -10.84 -8.57 10.65
CA GLY A 154 -10.74 -7.51 11.65
C GLY A 154 -11.54 -7.78 12.92
N GLY A 155 -11.64 -9.04 13.31
CA GLY A 155 -12.35 -9.47 14.51
C GLY A 155 -13.86 -9.68 14.27
N PHE A 156 -14.60 -9.83 15.35
CA PHE A 156 -16.02 -10.15 15.30
C PHE A 156 -16.94 -8.91 15.16
N GLY A 157 -16.40 -7.71 14.98
CA GLY A 157 -17.18 -6.49 14.80
C GLY A 157 -18.17 -6.54 13.62
N PHE A 158 -17.91 -7.39 12.62
CA PHE A 158 -18.84 -7.62 11.51
C PHE A 158 -20.22 -8.13 11.97
N ALA A 159 -20.28 -8.89 13.07
CA ALA A 159 -21.54 -9.40 13.61
C ALA A 159 -22.47 -8.26 14.02
N TYR A 160 -21.94 -7.22 14.66
CA TYR A 160 -22.72 -6.04 15.05
C TYR A 160 -23.13 -5.19 13.85
N PHE A 161 -22.29 -5.11 12.83
CA PHE A 161 -22.66 -4.49 11.56
C PHE A 161 -23.87 -5.20 10.92
N LEU A 162 -23.87 -6.54 10.92
CA LEU A 162 -24.99 -7.34 10.40
C LEU A 162 -26.25 -7.21 11.26
N ASP A 163 -26.12 -7.17 12.58
CA ASP A 163 -27.25 -6.92 13.49
C ASP A 163 -27.85 -5.53 13.28
N GLY A 164 -27.00 -4.51 13.13
CA GLY A 164 -27.44 -3.15 12.79
C GLY A 164 -28.18 -3.11 11.46
N ALA A 165 -27.68 -3.80 10.43
CA ALA A 165 -28.32 -3.89 9.12
C ALA A 165 -29.64 -4.69 9.15
N LYS A 166 -29.78 -5.66 10.07
CA LYS A 166 -31.01 -6.41 10.28
C LYS A 166 -32.08 -5.54 10.97
N ALA A 167 -31.67 -4.71 11.94
CA ALA A 167 -32.56 -3.78 12.63
C ALA A 167 -33.00 -2.62 11.73
N ASP A 168 -32.10 -2.09 10.91
CA ASP A 168 -32.35 -1.05 9.91
C ASP A 168 -31.57 -1.38 8.64
N PRO A 169 -32.24 -1.92 7.58
CA PRO A 169 -31.58 -2.24 6.31
C PRO A 169 -30.85 -1.07 5.66
N GLY A 170 -31.22 0.19 5.95
CA GLY A 170 -30.53 1.38 5.51
C GLY A 170 -29.09 1.45 6.02
N ASN A 171 -28.78 0.87 7.18
CA ASN A 171 -27.42 0.81 7.71
C ASN A 171 -26.43 0.09 6.78
N PHE A 172 -26.90 -0.87 5.99
CA PHE A 172 -26.03 -1.61 5.05
C PHE A 172 -25.47 -0.69 3.94
N THR A 173 -26.22 0.30 3.52
CA THR A 173 -25.85 1.21 2.42
C THR A 173 -25.28 2.54 2.88
N ARG A 174 -25.35 2.89 4.16
CA ARG A 174 -24.89 4.19 4.69
C ARG A 174 -23.43 4.48 4.36
N ILE A 175 -22.55 3.48 4.37
CA ILE A 175 -21.16 3.66 3.99
C ILE A 175 -20.98 4.21 2.57
N PHE A 176 -21.96 4.02 1.70
CA PHE A 176 -21.97 4.52 0.32
C PHE A 176 -22.71 5.83 0.14
N THR A 177 -23.64 6.18 1.04
CA THR A 177 -24.55 7.31 0.90
C THR A 177 -24.26 8.43 1.90
N GLU A 178 -23.72 8.10 3.06
CA GLU A 178 -23.47 9.05 4.15
C GLU A 178 -21.95 9.08 4.47
N PHE A 179 -21.21 9.90 3.75
CA PHE A 179 -19.74 9.94 3.74
C PHE A 179 -19.09 10.14 5.13
N TYR A 180 -19.79 10.70 6.10
CA TYR A 180 -19.29 10.90 7.47
C TYR A 180 -19.69 9.80 8.45
N GLN A 181 -20.51 8.84 8.04
CA GLN A 181 -20.91 7.71 8.88
C GLN A 181 -20.11 6.46 8.53
N THR A 182 -19.62 5.78 9.57
CA THR A 182 -18.91 4.52 9.43
C THR A 182 -19.69 3.42 10.17
N PRO A 183 -20.64 2.74 9.51
CA PRO A 183 -21.51 1.74 10.14
C PRO A 183 -20.72 0.55 10.75
N THR A 184 -19.44 0.45 10.44
CA THR A 184 -18.54 -0.55 11.00
C THR A 184 -18.09 -0.24 12.44
N ASN A 185 -18.38 0.97 12.94
CA ASN A 185 -18.03 1.41 14.28
C ASN A 185 -19.28 1.44 15.17
N TYR A 186 -19.27 0.66 16.24
CA TYR A 186 -20.30 0.64 17.28
C TYR A 186 -19.71 1.22 18.57
N ASN A 187 -19.63 2.54 18.62
CA ASN A 187 -18.89 3.27 19.64
C ASN A 187 -19.46 3.08 21.04
N GLU A 188 -20.80 2.96 21.17
CA GLU A 188 -21.46 2.76 22.47
C GLU A 188 -20.99 1.52 23.22
N ASN A 189 -20.63 0.46 22.48
CA ASN A 189 -20.15 -0.79 23.05
C ASN A 189 -18.64 -0.98 22.88
N ASN A 190 -17.93 0.06 22.42
CA ASN A 190 -16.49 -0.01 22.10
C ASN A 190 -16.15 -1.17 21.16
N ILE A 191 -17.01 -1.43 20.18
CA ILE A 191 -16.85 -2.49 19.21
C ILE A 191 -16.61 -1.88 17.84
N ARG A 192 -15.64 -2.45 17.14
CA ARG A 192 -15.24 -1.99 15.85
C ARG A 192 -15.00 -3.17 14.90
N TRP A 193 -15.54 -3.07 13.70
CA TRP A 193 -15.11 -3.91 12.60
C TRP A 193 -13.95 -3.23 11.88
N ALA A 194 -12.76 -3.32 12.48
CA ALA A 194 -11.55 -2.76 11.90
C ALA A 194 -11.10 -3.64 10.71
N ASN A 195 -11.29 -3.16 9.50
CA ASN A 195 -10.89 -3.87 8.29
C ASN A 195 -9.87 -3.08 7.49
N ALA A 196 -9.12 -3.78 6.64
CA ALA A 196 -8.01 -3.19 5.88
C ALA A 196 -8.46 -2.03 4.98
N ILE A 197 -9.67 -2.06 4.44
CA ILE A 197 -10.16 -1.02 3.53
C ILE A 197 -10.50 0.25 4.30
N CYS A 198 -11.39 0.15 5.28
CA CYS A 198 -11.95 1.33 5.96
C CYS A 198 -10.98 1.96 6.97
N ASP A 199 -10.11 1.18 7.59
CA ASP A 199 -9.25 1.67 8.67
C ASP A 199 -7.79 1.92 8.26
N MET A 200 -7.36 1.39 7.12
CA MET A 200 -5.97 1.54 6.67
C MET A 200 -5.85 2.15 5.27
N ILE A 201 -6.57 1.62 4.29
CA ILE A 201 -6.39 2.04 2.90
C ILE A 201 -7.05 3.41 2.66
N ILE A 202 -8.31 3.59 3.09
CA ILE A 202 -9.04 4.82 2.84
C ILE A 202 -8.47 6.02 3.63
N PRO A 203 -8.21 5.90 4.95
CA PRO A 203 -7.75 7.05 5.73
C PRO A 203 -6.28 7.37 5.53
N GLN A 204 -5.43 6.39 5.26
CA GLN A 204 -3.99 6.57 5.27
C GLN A 204 -3.37 6.48 3.87
N ARG A 205 -3.22 7.62 3.27
CA ARG A 205 -2.73 7.78 1.91
C ARG A 205 -1.34 7.16 1.70
N THR A 206 -0.38 7.42 2.58
CA THR A 206 0.98 6.86 2.47
C THR A 206 1.01 5.35 2.67
N THR A 207 0.07 4.79 3.43
CA THR A 207 -0.09 3.36 3.61
C THR A 207 -0.45 2.66 2.30
N MET A 208 -1.26 3.27 1.44
CA MET A 208 -1.58 2.70 0.13
C MET A 208 -0.32 2.47 -0.71
N ALA A 209 0.51 3.50 -0.86
CA ALA A 209 1.77 3.40 -1.58
C ALA A 209 2.73 2.41 -0.88
N GLY A 210 2.83 2.52 0.45
CA GLY A 210 3.68 1.66 1.26
C GLY A 210 3.33 0.17 1.15
N TRP A 211 2.05 -0.18 1.20
CA TRP A 211 1.61 -1.57 1.07
C TRP A 211 1.81 -2.11 -0.34
N SER A 212 1.61 -1.29 -1.37
CA SER A 212 1.89 -1.73 -2.75
C SER A 212 3.35 -2.12 -2.93
N VAL A 213 4.28 -1.32 -2.39
CA VAL A 213 5.71 -1.62 -2.47
C VAL A 213 6.10 -2.76 -1.52
N LEU A 214 5.53 -2.82 -0.31
CA LEU A 214 5.77 -3.89 0.66
C LEU A 214 5.37 -5.26 0.09
N ILE A 215 4.16 -5.36 -0.46
CA ILE A 215 3.64 -6.60 -1.05
C ILE A 215 4.54 -7.06 -2.19
N PHE A 216 4.96 -6.12 -3.05
CA PHE A 216 5.88 -6.41 -4.14
C PHE A 216 7.27 -6.85 -3.64
N ALA A 217 7.81 -6.18 -2.61
CA ALA A 217 9.09 -6.54 -2.00
C ALA A 217 9.04 -7.92 -1.32
N LEU A 218 7.93 -8.25 -0.65
CA LEU A 218 7.70 -9.58 -0.07
C LEU A 218 7.59 -10.67 -1.15
N TRP A 219 6.93 -10.37 -2.27
CA TRP A 219 6.89 -11.28 -3.41
C TRP A 219 8.29 -11.52 -3.99
N LEU A 220 9.09 -10.47 -4.17
CA LEU A 220 10.49 -10.57 -4.60
C LEU A 220 11.35 -11.36 -3.60
N LEU A 221 11.13 -11.15 -2.30
CA LEU A 221 11.84 -11.88 -1.24
C LEU A 221 11.54 -13.38 -1.29
N ALA A 222 10.26 -13.74 -1.43
CA ALA A 222 9.85 -15.13 -1.59
C ALA A 222 10.45 -15.76 -2.85
N ASP A 223 10.48 -15.02 -3.96
CA ASP A 223 11.08 -15.45 -5.21
C ASP A 223 12.62 -15.60 -5.11
N ALA A 224 13.29 -14.69 -4.40
CA ALA A 224 14.71 -14.75 -4.11
C ALA A 224 15.04 -15.98 -3.24
N ALA A 225 14.25 -16.22 -2.19
CA ALA A 225 14.43 -17.36 -1.29
C ALA A 225 14.27 -18.71 -2.03
N GLU A 226 13.25 -18.85 -2.87
CA GLU A 226 13.04 -20.06 -3.67
C GLU A 226 14.16 -20.29 -4.69
N SER A 227 14.64 -19.23 -5.35
CA SER A 227 15.64 -19.36 -6.40
C SER A 227 17.06 -19.54 -5.89
N GLY A 228 17.37 -19.05 -4.69
CA GLY A 228 18.71 -18.97 -4.12
C GLY A 228 19.69 -18.09 -4.89
N LYS A 229 19.23 -17.26 -5.85
CA LYS A 229 20.07 -16.48 -6.76
C LYS A 229 20.36 -15.08 -6.22
N THR A 230 21.64 -14.73 -6.05
CA THR A 230 22.11 -13.42 -5.57
C THR A 230 21.46 -12.23 -6.28
N PRO A 231 21.29 -12.17 -7.62
CA PRO A 231 20.66 -11.02 -8.28
C PRO A 231 19.21 -10.76 -7.83
N ARG A 232 18.46 -11.81 -7.45
CA ARG A 232 17.09 -11.65 -6.95
C ARG A 232 17.07 -11.02 -5.57
N TYR A 233 17.99 -11.40 -4.70
CA TYR A 233 18.20 -10.75 -3.41
C TYR A 233 18.61 -9.28 -3.56
N ALA A 234 19.48 -8.98 -4.53
CA ALA A 234 19.84 -7.59 -4.83
C ALA A 234 18.63 -6.75 -5.29
N MET A 235 17.78 -7.29 -6.18
CA MET A 235 16.54 -6.62 -6.60
C MET A 235 15.57 -6.39 -5.43
N THR A 236 15.44 -7.36 -4.55
CA THR A 236 14.64 -7.22 -3.31
C THR A 236 15.22 -6.10 -2.43
N GLY A 237 16.55 -6.02 -2.31
CA GLY A 237 17.24 -4.97 -1.59
C GLY A 237 16.97 -3.58 -2.15
N ILE A 238 16.95 -3.43 -3.48
CA ILE A 238 16.60 -2.16 -4.13
C ILE A 238 15.14 -1.78 -3.81
N ALA A 239 14.19 -2.71 -3.97
CA ALA A 239 12.79 -2.46 -3.66
C ALA A 239 12.59 -2.04 -2.20
N ALA A 240 13.25 -2.72 -1.26
CA ALA A 240 13.23 -2.37 0.16
C ALA A 240 13.86 -0.99 0.43
N GLY A 241 15.02 -0.71 -0.17
CA GLY A 241 15.76 0.54 0.03
C GLY A 241 15.05 1.78 -0.49
N CYS A 242 14.08 1.65 -1.40
CA CYS A 242 13.26 2.77 -1.87
C CYS A 242 12.10 3.12 -0.92
N MET A 243 11.80 2.32 0.10
CA MET A 243 10.58 2.46 0.90
C MET A 243 10.57 3.61 1.92
N PRO A 244 11.66 4.05 2.54
CA PRO A 244 11.59 4.97 3.68
C PRO A 244 10.81 6.26 3.40
N MET A 245 11.03 6.90 2.25
CA MET A 245 10.31 8.13 1.87
C MET A 245 8.93 7.89 1.24
N ILE A 246 8.55 6.62 1.01
CA ILE A 246 7.20 6.22 0.64
C ILE A 246 6.38 5.92 1.89
N HIS A 247 6.88 5.01 2.75
CA HIS A 247 6.20 4.61 3.99
C HIS A 247 7.18 3.90 4.94
N THR A 248 7.68 4.63 5.92
CA THR A 248 8.70 4.13 6.87
C THR A 248 8.23 2.91 7.65
N HIS A 249 6.94 2.85 8.05
CA HIS A 249 6.40 1.69 8.77
C HIS A 249 6.43 0.41 7.94
N SER A 250 6.15 0.49 6.63
CA SER A 250 6.27 -0.67 5.73
C SER A 250 7.72 -1.12 5.57
N PHE A 251 8.67 -0.20 5.55
CA PHE A 251 10.10 -0.52 5.55
C PHE A 251 10.50 -1.27 6.82
N LEU A 252 10.06 -0.79 7.99
CA LEU A 252 10.30 -1.46 9.26
C LEU A 252 9.66 -2.85 9.32
N ALA A 253 8.40 -2.98 8.88
CA ALA A 253 7.70 -4.26 8.81
C ALA A 253 8.43 -5.26 7.91
N LEU A 254 8.90 -4.82 6.73
CA LEU A 254 9.71 -5.65 5.85
C LEU A 254 11.01 -6.09 6.51
N GLY A 255 11.67 -5.20 7.25
CA GLY A 255 12.88 -5.51 7.99
C GLY A 255 12.66 -6.60 9.05
N ILE A 256 11.58 -6.50 9.83
CA ILE A 256 11.21 -7.48 10.86
C ILE A 256 10.90 -8.84 10.21
N ILE A 257 10.07 -8.85 9.16
CA ILE A 257 9.72 -10.09 8.43
C ILE A 257 10.99 -10.71 7.83
N SER A 258 11.86 -9.91 7.24
CA SER A 258 13.11 -10.37 6.65
C SER A 258 14.04 -11.01 7.68
N ALA A 259 14.19 -10.38 8.84
CA ALA A 259 14.98 -10.93 9.94
C ALA A 259 14.38 -12.25 10.45
N ALA A 260 13.07 -12.31 10.66
CA ALA A 260 12.39 -13.53 11.05
C ALA A 260 12.59 -14.66 10.04
N CYS A 261 12.44 -14.39 8.74
CA CYS A 261 12.69 -15.36 7.68
C CYS A 261 14.16 -15.81 7.65
N PHE A 262 15.10 -14.88 7.79
CA PHE A 262 16.52 -15.21 7.82
C PHE A 262 16.83 -16.23 8.93
N PHE A 263 16.42 -15.94 10.15
CA PHE A 263 16.71 -16.83 11.28
C PHE A 263 15.92 -18.14 11.25
N ALA A 264 14.68 -18.13 10.77
CA ALA A 264 13.85 -19.34 10.66
C ALA A 264 14.41 -20.34 9.64
N PHE A 265 14.92 -19.88 8.50
CA PHE A 265 15.40 -20.77 7.44
C PHE A 265 16.90 -21.08 7.50
N LEU A 266 17.69 -20.30 8.23
CA LEU A 266 19.13 -20.55 8.38
C LEU A 266 19.47 -21.98 8.88
N PRO A 267 18.77 -22.53 9.90
CA PRO A 267 19.09 -23.88 10.39
C PRO A 267 18.87 -24.98 9.34
N VAL A 268 17.84 -24.86 8.53
CA VAL A 268 17.38 -25.87 7.56
C VAL A 268 18.00 -25.73 6.18
N THR A 269 18.77 -24.67 5.94
CA THR A 269 19.43 -24.41 4.66
C THR A 269 20.69 -25.27 4.52
N GLU A 270 20.82 -25.99 3.40
CA GLU A 270 21.97 -26.84 3.11
C GLU A 270 23.26 -26.03 2.95
N ASN A 271 23.26 -25.01 2.10
CA ASN A 271 24.42 -24.16 1.85
C ASN A 271 24.36 -22.82 2.61
N LYS A 272 24.68 -22.88 3.90
CA LYS A 272 24.66 -21.71 4.80
C LYS A 272 25.51 -20.54 4.32
N LYS A 273 26.64 -20.81 3.66
CA LYS A 273 27.56 -19.77 3.18
C LYS A 273 26.93 -18.95 2.06
N ILE A 274 26.30 -19.59 1.08
CA ILE A 274 25.59 -18.91 -0.02
C ILE A 274 24.35 -18.20 0.53
N TYR A 275 23.61 -18.83 1.43
CA TYR A 275 22.44 -18.25 2.08
C TYR A 275 22.79 -16.94 2.79
N VAL A 276 23.75 -16.95 3.71
CA VAL A 276 24.20 -15.76 4.46
C VAL A 276 24.72 -14.67 3.51
N LYS A 277 25.51 -15.05 2.48
CA LYS A 277 25.95 -14.10 1.44
C LYS A 277 24.79 -13.39 0.77
N ASN A 278 23.77 -14.14 0.34
CA ASN A 278 22.61 -13.59 -0.37
C ASN A 278 21.81 -12.62 0.50
N TRP A 279 21.56 -13.00 1.74
CA TRP A 279 20.89 -12.14 2.72
C TRP A 279 21.72 -10.90 3.08
N PHE A 280 23.04 -11.04 3.13
CA PHE A 280 23.94 -9.90 3.31
C PHE A 280 23.83 -8.91 2.12
N VAL A 281 23.81 -9.40 0.87
CA VAL A 281 23.63 -8.56 -0.32
C VAL A 281 22.29 -7.83 -0.27
N TYR A 282 21.19 -8.53 0.07
CA TYR A 282 19.88 -7.92 0.27
C TYR A 282 19.93 -6.80 1.32
N GLY A 283 20.42 -7.12 2.51
CA GLY A 283 20.46 -6.18 3.64
C GLY A 283 21.38 -4.98 3.37
N ALA A 284 22.56 -5.20 2.79
CA ALA A 284 23.52 -4.13 2.49
C ALA A 284 22.93 -3.12 1.48
N ILE A 285 22.27 -3.59 0.44
CA ILE A 285 21.58 -2.72 -0.54
C ILE A 285 20.41 -1.99 0.12
N ALA A 286 19.53 -2.72 0.82
CA ALA A 286 18.35 -2.14 1.46
C ALA A 286 18.73 -1.06 2.48
N VAL A 287 19.65 -1.37 3.38
CA VAL A 287 20.10 -0.43 4.42
C VAL A 287 20.94 0.71 3.83
N GLY A 288 21.82 0.42 2.85
CA GLY A 288 22.65 1.47 2.22
C GLY A 288 21.80 2.53 1.52
N MET A 289 20.76 2.10 0.76
CA MET A 289 19.84 3.04 0.12
C MET A 289 18.91 3.75 1.13
N ALA A 290 18.43 3.03 2.15
CA ALA A 290 17.56 3.58 3.17
C ALA A 290 18.30 4.56 4.08
N ALA A 291 19.55 4.28 4.47
CA ALA A 291 20.34 5.13 5.36
C ALA A 291 20.53 6.53 4.79
N GLY A 292 20.84 6.66 3.50
CA GLY A 292 20.97 7.96 2.84
C GLY A 292 19.69 8.79 2.93
N GLN A 293 18.51 8.16 2.74
CA GLN A 293 17.23 8.83 2.87
C GLN A 293 16.93 9.20 4.32
N LEU A 294 17.05 8.26 5.25
CA LEU A 294 16.73 8.47 6.65
C LEU A 294 17.65 9.52 7.30
N VAL A 295 18.97 9.44 7.05
CA VAL A 295 19.92 10.43 7.57
C VAL A 295 19.62 11.81 7.04
N PHE A 296 19.37 11.94 5.72
CA PHE A 296 19.06 13.23 5.11
C PHE A 296 17.79 13.87 5.65
N TRP A 297 16.74 13.06 5.95
CA TRP A 297 15.44 13.57 6.37
C TRP A 297 15.26 13.65 7.89
N THR A 298 16.06 12.92 8.68
CA THR A 298 15.91 12.83 10.14
C THR A 298 16.92 13.71 10.87
N PHE A 299 18.15 13.80 10.37
CA PHE A 299 19.21 14.57 10.99
C PHE A 299 19.48 15.86 10.20
N HIS A 300 19.37 16.99 10.89
CA HIS A 300 19.61 18.34 10.37
C HIS A 300 20.90 18.90 10.94
#